data_e4724b50a55c3b9da25334201f1e45c0
#
_entry.id   e4724b50a55c3b9da25334201f1e45c0
#
_cell.length_a   1.000
_cell.length_b   1.000
_cell.length_c   1.000
_cell.angle_alpha   90.00
_cell.angle_beta   90.00
_cell.angle_gamma   90.00
#
_symmetry.space_group_name_H-M   'P 1'
#
loop_
_entity.id
_entity.type
_entity.pdbx_description
1 polymer ?
#
loop_
_entity_poly.entity_id
_entity_poly.type
_entity_poly.pdbx_seq_one_letter_code
_entity_poly.pdbx_strand_id
1 'polypeptide(L)'
;SRFVQMNLDGYTAGMPKAETPEDAWMFSRLAKVVAETTEQLETYGFGEYARNIQSFFWNDVCDWYIELCKGRLLDGTPEERLQVQRNLVFVLDVSMRLLHPAMPFVTESVWDALPASGLLSHDAEFLMVSEWPDPQELANFVDEAAEHNFSLAKAVVSAVRSSRARYRL
;
A
#
# COMPACT_ATOMS: atom_id res chain seq x y z
N SER A 1 6.37 8.01 -1.48
CA SER A 1 6.93 8.30 -0.15
C SER A 1 6.79 9.77 0.23
N ARG A 2 7.31 10.74 -0.55
CA ARG A 2 7.25 12.16 -0.23
C ARG A 2 5.82 12.67 0.03
N PHE A 3 4.84 12.24 -0.75
CA PHE A 3 3.43 12.60 -0.54
C PHE A 3 2.94 12.17 0.86
N VAL A 4 3.22 10.92 1.27
CA VAL A 4 2.83 10.43 2.59
C VAL A 4 3.50 11.26 3.68
N GLN A 5 4.82 11.43 3.63
CA GLN A 5 5.59 12.19 4.62
C GLN A 5 5.08 13.65 4.79
N MET A 6 4.69 14.29 3.69
CA MET A 6 4.15 15.67 3.74
C MET A 6 2.75 15.76 4.35
N ASN A 7 2.06 14.64 4.50
CA ASN A 7 0.69 14.58 5.03
C ASN A 7 0.59 13.88 6.40
N LEU A 8 1.70 13.77 7.15
CA LEU A 8 1.73 13.14 8.48
C LEU A 8 1.64 14.13 9.65
N ASP A 9 1.26 15.37 9.39
CA ASP A 9 1.03 16.33 10.49
C ASP A 9 -0.05 15.82 11.44
N GLY A 10 0.26 15.79 12.75
CA GLY A 10 -0.62 15.24 13.78
C GLY A 10 -0.69 13.69 13.83
N TYR A 11 0.14 12.98 13.07
CA TYR A 11 0.15 11.51 13.08
C TYR A 11 0.45 10.94 14.46
N THR A 12 -0.30 9.93 14.83
CA THR A 12 -0.02 9.05 15.98
C THR A 12 -0.17 7.60 15.56
N ALA A 13 0.81 6.78 15.92
CA ALA A 13 0.80 5.36 15.59
C ALA A 13 -0.50 4.68 16.09
N GLY A 14 -0.98 3.72 15.33
CA GLY A 14 -2.19 2.96 15.66
C GLY A 14 -2.52 1.96 14.56
N MET A 15 -3.42 1.04 14.88
CA MET A 15 -3.81 -0.04 13.97
C MET A 15 -4.40 0.49 12.66
N PRO A 16 -3.96 -0.06 11.51
CA PRO A 16 -4.64 0.20 10.24
C PRO A 16 -6.04 -0.40 10.27
N LYS A 17 -7.01 0.28 9.65
CA LYS A 17 -8.40 -0.17 9.58
C LYS A 17 -8.98 0.09 8.20
N ALA A 18 -9.67 -0.92 7.67
CA ALA A 18 -10.41 -0.78 6.43
C ALA A 18 -11.78 -0.15 6.73
N GLU A 19 -11.85 1.17 6.72
CA GLU A 19 -13.09 1.92 6.99
C GLU A 19 -13.89 2.22 5.71
N THR A 20 -13.24 2.09 4.55
CA THR A 20 -13.85 2.35 3.25
C THR A 20 -13.60 1.21 2.27
N PRO A 21 -14.40 1.10 1.18
CA PRO A 21 -14.18 0.06 0.16
C PRO A 21 -12.79 0.09 -0.46
N GLU A 22 -12.21 1.27 -0.63
CA GLU A 22 -10.84 1.42 -1.15
C GLU A 22 -9.78 0.95 -0.15
N ASP A 23 -10.00 1.10 1.16
CA ASP A 23 -9.10 0.56 2.18
C ASP A 23 -9.19 -0.97 2.20
N ALA A 24 -10.40 -1.53 2.17
CA ALA A 24 -10.63 -2.97 2.12
C ALA A 24 -9.96 -3.60 0.88
N TRP A 25 -10.14 -2.98 -0.28
CA TRP A 25 -9.47 -3.39 -1.50
C TRP A 25 -7.95 -3.36 -1.37
N MET A 26 -7.39 -2.25 -0.89
CA MET A 26 -5.93 -2.09 -0.79
C MET A 26 -5.32 -3.09 0.18
N PHE A 27 -5.95 -3.32 1.33
CA PHE A 27 -5.45 -4.27 2.32
C PHE A 27 -5.54 -5.71 1.82
N SER A 28 -6.61 -6.06 1.10
CA SER A 28 -6.74 -7.37 0.46
C SER A 28 -5.63 -7.58 -0.60
N ARG A 29 -5.40 -6.59 -1.46
CA ARG A 29 -4.31 -6.62 -2.44
C ARG A 29 -2.94 -6.76 -1.79
N LEU A 30 -2.68 -5.97 -0.73
CA LEU A 30 -1.42 -6.02 0.02
C LEU A 30 -1.18 -7.39 0.62
N ALA A 31 -2.19 -7.98 1.27
CA ALA A 31 -2.09 -9.31 1.88
C ALA A 31 -1.75 -10.39 0.83
N LYS A 32 -2.41 -10.36 -0.33
CA LYS A 32 -2.12 -11.28 -1.44
C LYS A 32 -0.72 -11.09 -1.99
N VAL A 33 -0.28 -9.86 -2.20
CA VAL A 33 1.07 -9.58 -2.71
C VAL A 33 2.13 -10.03 -1.72
N VAL A 34 1.92 -9.88 -0.41
CA VAL A 34 2.82 -10.43 0.62
C VAL A 34 2.94 -11.94 0.48
N ALA A 35 1.82 -12.67 0.37
CA ALA A 35 1.83 -14.12 0.22
C ALA A 35 2.52 -14.57 -1.08
N GLU A 36 2.15 -13.97 -2.21
CA GLU A 36 2.70 -14.26 -3.53
C GLU A 36 4.21 -13.99 -3.59
N THR A 37 4.66 -12.84 -3.07
CA THR A 37 6.09 -12.47 -3.11
C THR A 37 6.92 -13.33 -2.16
N THR A 38 6.37 -13.75 -1.04
CA THR A 38 7.02 -14.71 -0.14
C THR A 38 7.26 -16.04 -0.85
N GLU A 39 6.22 -16.63 -1.47
CA GLU A 39 6.33 -17.86 -2.23
C GLU A 39 7.32 -17.74 -3.41
N GLN A 40 7.26 -16.63 -4.13
CA GLN A 40 8.16 -16.36 -5.26
C GLN A 40 9.63 -16.30 -4.83
N LEU A 41 9.94 -15.71 -3.68
CA LEU A 41 11.30 -15.67 -3.14
C LEU A 41 11.75 -17.04 -2.63
N GLU A 42 10.89 -17.80 -1.95
CA GLU A 42 11.19 -19.16 -1.48
C GLU A 42 11.46 -20.14 -2.61
N THR A 43 10.79 -19.94 -3.75
CA THR A 43 10.96 -20.76 -4.96
C THR A 43 12.00 -20.22 -5.95
N TYR A 44 12.76 -19.19 -5.55
CA TYR A 44 13.74 -18.51 -6.40
C TYR A 44 13.17 -17.87 -7.67
N GLY A 45 11.89 -17.54 -7.68
CA GLY A 45 11.16 -16.87 -8.77
C GLY A 45 11.42 -15.36 -8.83
N PHE A 46 12.69 -14.92 -8.81
CA PHE A 46 13.06 -13.51 -8.68
C PHE A 46 12.48 -12.59 -9.76
N GLY A 47 12.33 -13.11 -10.98
CA GLY A 47 11.76 -12.34 -12.09
C GLY A 47 10.26 -12.10 -11.91
N GLU A 48 9.54 -13.04 -11.34
CA GLU A 48 8.11 -12.93 -11.03
C GLU A 48 7.89 -12.01 -9.84
N TYR A 49 8.66 -12.21 -8.78
CA TYR A 49 8.69 -11.31 -7.63
C TYR A 49 8.91 -9.85 -8.04
N ALA A 50 9.93 -9.55 -8.84
CA ALA A 50 10.22 -8.17 -9.24
C ALA A 50 9.07 -7.54 -10.05
N ARG A 51 8.44 -8.30 -10.95
CA ARG A 51 7.27 -7.82 -11.72
C ARG A 51 6.05 -7.61 -10.84
N ASN A 52 5.79 -8.53 -9.92
CA ASN A 52 4.64 -8.50 -9.03
C ASN A 52 4.70 -7.26 -8.13
N ILE A 53 5.80 -7.09 -7.40
CA ILE A 53 5.96 -5.97 -6.49
C ILE A 53 6.00 -4.61 -7.21
N GLN A 54 6.62 -4.53 -8.39
CA GLN A 54 6.60 -3.33 -9.21
C GLN A 54 5.18 -2.99 -9.65
N SER A 55 4.43 -3.98 -10.15
CA SER A 55 3.05 -3.79 -10.58
C SER A 55 2.14 -3.33 -9.44
N PHE A 56 2.23 -3.98 -8.30
CA PHE A 56 1.48 -3.60 -7.11
C PHE A 56 1.79 -2.16 -6.67
N PHE A 57 3.08 -1.85 -6.46
CA PHE A 57 3.47 -0.55 -5.95
C PHE A 57 3.11 0.59 -6.91
N TRP A 58 3.35 0.43 -8.21
CA TRP A 58 3.05 1.46 -9.21
C TRP A 58 1.56 1.58 -9.49
N ASN A 59 0.94 0.46 -9.87
CA ASN A 59 -0.43 0.52 -10.37
C ASN A 59 -1.49 0.55 -9.26
N ASP A 60 -1.27 -0.14 -8.12
CA ASP A 60 -2.28 -0.17 -7.07
C ASP A 60 -2.03 0.92 -6.01
N VAL A 61 -0.80 1.05 -5.48
CA VAL A 61 -0.52 2.02 -4.43
C VAL A 61 -0.43 3.45 -5.00
N CYS A 62 0.44 3.67 -6.01
CA CYS A 62 0.70 5.03 -6.50
C CYS A 62 -0.42 5.58 -7.36
N ASP A 63 -0.93 4.81 -8.32
CA ASP A 63 -1.90 5.31 -9.30
C ASP A 63 -3.32 5.38 -8.76
N TRP A 64 -3.66 4.53 -7.77
CA TRP A 64 -5.01 4.46 -7.26
C TRP A 64 -5.12 4.83 -5.78
N TYR A 65 -4.47 4.09 -4.89
CA TYR A 65 -4.75 4.23 -3.45
C TYR A 65 -4.39 5.63 -2.93
N ILE A 66 -3.21 6.14 -3.28
CA ILE A 66 -2.80 7.50 -2.89
C ILE A 66 -3.79 8.55 -3.40
N GLU A 67 -4.28 8.44 -4.64
CA GLU A 67 -5.25 9.38 -5.19
C GLU A 67 -6.60 9.32 -4.45
N LEU A 68 -7.06 8.12 -4.12
CA LEU A 68 -8.31 7.92 -3.38
C LEU A 68 -8.24 8.44 -1.93
N CYS A 69 -7.06 8.39 -1.32
CA CYS A 69 -6.85 8.91 0.03
C CYS A 69 -6.88 10.45 0.11
N LYS A 70 -6.63 11.16 -1.00
CA LYS A 70 -6.49 12.64 -0.98
C LYS A 70 -7.71 13.37 -0.41
N GLY A 71 -8.91 12.95 -0.76
CA GLY A 71 -10.14 13.58 -0.26
C GLY A 71 -10.22 13.54 1.26
N ARG A 72 -10.03 12.37 1.85
CA ARG A 72 -10.06 12.19 3.31
C ARG A 72 -8.88 12.88 4.02
N LEU A 73 -7.72 12.98 3.37
CA LEU A 73 -6.56 13.69 3.94
C LEU A 73 -6.75 15.21 3.96
N LEU A 74 -7.39 15.78 2.92
CA LEU A 74 -7.50 17.23 2.75
C LEU A 74 -8.78 17.78 3.37
N ASP A 75 -9.91 17.10 3.16
CA ASP A 75 -11.25 17.59 3.49
C ASP A 75 -11.95 16.75 4.58
N GLY A 76 -11.33 15.66 5.05
CA GLY A 76 -11.87 14.77 6.08
C GLY A 76 -11.80 15.37 7.50
N THR A 77 -12.57 14.78 8.41
CA THR A 77 -12.48 15.07 9.85
C THR A 77 -11.09 14.73 10.40
N PRO A 78 -10.69 15.26 11.56
CA PRO A 78 -9.41 14.89 12.19
C PRO A 78 -9.25 13.38 12.39
N GLU A 79 -10.33 12.68 12.73
CA GLU A 79 -10.36 11.23 12.95
C GLU A 79 -10.17 10.46 11.63
N GLU A 80 -10.89 10.85 10.57
CA GLU A 80 -10.73 10.28 9.24
C GLU A 80 -9.33 10.52 8.69
N ARG A 81 -8.80 11.72 8.84
CA ARG A 81 -7.43 12.06 8.43
C ARG A 81 -6.41 11.17 9.14
N LEU A 82 -6.52 11.05 10.47
CA LEU A 82 -5.60 10.21 11.25
C LEU A 82 -5.68 8.74 10.82
N GLN A 83 -6.89 8.21 10.57
CA GLN A 83 -7.04 6.82 10.13
C GLN A 83 -6.44 6.60 8.73
N VAL A 84 -6.64 7.52 7.81
CA VAL A 84 -6.00 7.45 6.47
C VAL A 84 -4.47 7.55 6.56
N GLN A 85 -3.95 8.40 7.44
CA GLN A 85 -2.50 8.47 7.70
C GLN A 85 -1.96 7.12 8.19
N ARG A 86 -2.64 6.47 9.14
CA ARG A 86 -2.28 5.13 9.64
C ARG A 86 -2.29 4.08 8.54
N ASN A 87 -3.33 4.09 7.72
CA ASN A 87 -3.47 3.17 6.60
C ASN A 87 -2.35 3.37 5.56
N LEU A 88 -2.02 4.63 5.22
CA LEU A 88 -0.95 4.95 4.28
C LEU A 88 0.44 4.58 4.82
N VAL A 89 0.72 4.84 6.10
CA VAL A 89 1.98 4.46 6.74
C VAL A 89 2.13 2.94 6.73
N PHE A 90 1.07 2.20 7.08
CA PHE A 90 1.07 0.73 7.04
C PHE A 90 1.32 0.18 5.63
N VAL A 91 0.58 0.64 4.63
CA VAL A 91 0.76 0.20 3.24
C VAL A 91 2.16 0.52 2.73
N LEU A 92 2.70 1.67 3.10
CA LEU A 92 4.04 2.07 2.66
C LEU A 92 5.13 1.29 3.40
N ASP A 93 5.00 1.05 4.72
CA ASP A 93 5.93 0.22 5.50
C ASP A 93 6.04 -1.19 4.89
N VAL A 94 4.92 -1.88 4.73
CA VAL A 94 4.91 -3.20 4.09
C VAL A 94 5.51 -3.15 2.68
N SER A 95 5.14 -2.15 1.88
CA SER A 95 5.69 -1.98 0.53
C SER A 95 7.21 -1.80 0.52
N MET A 96 7.77 -1.05 1.49
CA MET A 96 9.23 -0.88 1.58
C MET A 96 9.93 -2.19 1.94
N ARG A 97 9.36 -2.98 2.86
CA ARG A 97 9.88 -4.32 3.19
C ARG A 97 9.88 -5.24 1.97
N LEU A 98 8.76 -5.28 1.25
CA LEU A 98 8.65 -6.09 0.03
C LEU A 98 9.60 -5.63 -1.09
N LEU A 99 9.85 -4.34 -1.24
CA LEU A 99 10.75 -3.79 -2.27
C LEU A 99 12.24 -3.90 -1.91
N HIS A 100 12.55 -4.06 -0.62
CA HIS A 100 13.93 -3.95 -0.12
C HIS A 100 14.91 -4.93 -0.78
N PRO A 101 14.60 -6.21 -0.99
CA PRO A 101 15.52 -7.12 -1.67
C PRO A 101 15.90 -6.70 -3.08
N ALA A 102 15.02 -5.96 -3.78
CA ALA A 102 15.28 -5.47 -5.14
C ALA A 102 15.93 -4.08 -5.17
N MET A 103 15.61 -3.21 -4.20
CA MET A 103 16.04 -1.80 -4.18
C MET A 103 16.46 -1.34 -2.76
N PRO A 104 17.52 -1.90 -2.17
CA PRO A 104 17.84 -1.72 -0.75
C PRO A 104 18.08 -0.26 -0.36
N PHE A 105 18.80 0.52 -1.15
CA PHE A 105 19.18 1.88 -0.77
C PHE A 105 18.01 2.86 -0.69
N VAL A 106 17.13 2.82 -1.68
CA VAL A 106 15.99 3.74 -1.72
C VAL A 106 14.93 3.38 -0.70
N THR A 107 14.71 2.08 -0.48
CA THR A 107 13.72 1.61 0.50
C THR A 107 14.18 1.86 1.92
N GLU A 108 15.45 1.69 2.22
CA GLU A 108 16.05 2.06 3.52
C GLU A 108 15.82 3.55 3.81
N SER A 109 16.21 4.42 2.87
CA SER A 109 16.06 5.87 3.05
C SER A 109 14.60 6.32 3.19
N VAL A 110 13.66 5.62 2.57
CA VAL A 110 12.22 5.92 2.72
C VAL A 110 11.70 5.41 4.06
N TRP A 111 12.10 4.22 4.46
CA TRP A 111 11.64 3.55 5.68
C TRP A 111 12.16 4.25 6.95
N ASP A 112 13.42 4.65 6.97
CA ASP A 112 14.03 5.45 8.05
C ASP A 112 13.27 6.75 8.33
N ALA A 113 12.68 7.33 7.29
CA ALA A 113 11.88 8.55 7.39
C ALA A 113 10.38 8.31 7.68
N LEU A 114 9.95 7.04 7.85
CA LEU A 114 8.58 6.70 8.21
C LEU A 114 8.41 6.56 9.72
N PRO A 115 7.29 7.00 10.29
CA PRO A 115 6.93 6.66 11.66
C PRO A 115 6.50 5.19 11.75
N ALA A 116 6.48 4.64 12.96
CA ALA A 116 5.98 3.29 13.21
C ALA A 116 4.52 3.13 12.72
N SER A 117 4.24 2.01 12.05
CA SER A 117 2.92 1.73 11.45
C SER A 117 1.85 1.30 12.48
N GLY A 118 2.26 0.87 13.66
CA GLY A 118 1.37 0.37 14.71
C GLY A 118 0.96 -1.10 14.57
N LEU A 119 1.21 -1.74 13.43
CA LEU A 119 0.99 -3.18 13.23
C LEU A 119 2.31 -3.94 13.16
N LEU A 120 3.27 -3.46 12.37
CA LEU A 120 4.59 -4.07 12.26
C LEU A 120 5.57 -3.39 13.20
N SER A 121 6.50 -4.17 13.77
CA SER A 121 7.57 -3.61 14.58
C SER A 121 8.49 -2.71 13.75
N HIS A 122 8.82 -1.54 14.30
CA HIS A 122 9.75 -0.57 13.73
C HIS A 122 10.99 -0.41 14.60
N ASP A 123 11.30 -1.44 15.41
CA ASP A 123 12.38 -1.41 16.39
C ASP A 123 13.74 -1.79 15.81
N ALA A 124 13.77 -2.27 14.56
CA ALA A 124 15.01 -2.59 13.87
C ALA A 124 15.81 -1.31 13.54
N GLU A 125 17.13 -1.35 13.69
CA GLU A 125 18.01 -0.24 13.35
C GLU A 125 18.00 0.05 11.83
N PHE A 126 17.84 -0.99 11.02
CA PHE A 126 17.78 -0.91 9.56
C PHE A 126 16.66 -1.78 9.00
N LEU A 127 16.06 -1.37 7.89
CA LEU A 127 15.05 -2.16 7.17
C LEU A 127 15.60 -3.56 6.78
N MET A 128 16.87 -3.63 6.42
CA MET A 128 17.56 -4.87 6.03
C MET A 128 17.50 -5.97 7.11
N VAL A 129 17.45 -5.60 8.38
CA VAL A 129 17.37 -6.55 9.51
C VAL A 129 16.00 -6.59 10.17
N SER A 130 15.03 -5.89 9.61
CA SER A 130 13.64 -5.93 10.05
C SER A 130 12.96 -7.22 9.62
N GLU A 131 11.90 -7.59 10.33
CA GLU A 131 11.12 -8.78 9.99
C GLU A 131 10.40 -8.65 8.65
N TRP A 132 10.39 -9.74 7.89
CA TRP A 132 9.57 -9.86 6.68
C TRP A 132 8.09 -9.93 7.08
N PRO A 133 7.18 -9.28 6.33
CA PRO A 133 5.76 -9.34 6.66
C PRO A 133 5.22 -10.77 6.61
N ASP A 134 4.59 -11.23 7.70
CA ASP A 134 4.01 -12.57 7.76
C ASP A 134 2.69 -12.63 6.98
N PRO A 135 2.59 -13.48 5.94
CA PRO A 135 1.35 -13.69 5.20
C PRO A 135 0.17 -14.12 6.08
N GLN A 136 0.43 -14.86 7.19
CA GLN A 136 -0.62 -15.33 8.08
C GLN A 136 -1.24 -14.21 8.91
N GLU A 137 -0.44 -13.26 9.35
CA GLU A 137 -0.93 -12.08 10.09
C GLU A 137 -1.82 -11.19 9.20
N LEU A 138 -1.51 -11.13 7.90
CA LEU A 138 -2.26 -10.32 6.94
C LEU A 138 -3.43 -11.06 6.30
N ALA A 139 -3.57 -12.37 6.48
CA ALA A 139 -4.62 -13.17 5.87
C ALA A 139 -6.04 -12.68 6.17
N ASN A 140 -6.24 -12.09 7.36
CA ASN A 140 -7.54 -11.54 7.76
C ASN A 140 -7.97 -10.30 6.94
N PHE A 141 -7.06 -9.67 6.20
CA PHE A 141 -7.39 -8.55 5.31
C PHE A 141 -7.87 -8.99 3.92
N VAL A 142 -7.80 -10.28 3.58
CA VAL A 142 -8.25 -10.76 2.27
C VAL A 142 -9.77 -10.63 2.14
N ASP A 143 -10.20 -9.84 1.15
CA ASP A 143 -11.62 -9.58 0.83
C ASP A 143 -11.81 -9.63 -0.70
N GLU A 144 -12.23 -10.82 -1.18
CA GLU A 144 -12.49 -11.06 -2.61
C GLU A 144 -13.61 -10.17 -3.17
N ALA A 145 -14.61 -9.84 -2.34
CA ALA A 145 -15.72 -8.99 -2.76
C ALA A 145 -15.26 -7.55 -2.95
N ALA A 146 -14.41 -7.03 -2.05
CA ALA A 146 -13.82 -5.71 -2.20
C ALA A 146 -12.95 -5.62 -3.47
N GLU A 147 -12.15 -6.64 -3.76
CA GLU A 147 -11.33 -6.67 -4.98
C GLU A 147 -12.18 -6.71 -6.26
N HIS A 148 -13.22 -7.56 -6.28
CA HIS A 148 -14.13 -7.64 -7.42
C HIS A 148 -14.82 -6.29 -7.68
N ASN A 149 -15.41 -5.70 -6.65
CA ASN A 149 -16.10 -4.42 -6.76
C ASN A 149 -15.18 -3.31 -7.22
N PHE A 150 -13.96 -3.28 -6.69
CA PHE A 150 -12.99 -2.27 -7.09
C PHE A 150 -12.48 -2.47 -8.52
N SER A 151 -12.38 -3.71 -8.99
CA SER A 151 -12.00 -4.00 -10.39
C SER A 151 -13.04 -3.46 -11.38
N LEU A 152 -14.33 -3.57 -11.05
CA LEU A 152 -15.41 -2.97 -11.84
C LEU A 152 -15.31 -1.44 -11.86
N ALA A 153 -15.07 -0.82 -10.71
CA ALA A 153 -14.88 0.63 -10.63
C ALA A 153 -13.69 1.11 -11.46
N LYS A 154 -12.54 0.40 -11.40
CA LYS A 154 -11.36 0.66 -12.24
C LYS A 154 -11.70 0.58 -13.73
N ALA A 155 -12.46 -0.43 -14.16
CA ALA A 155 -12.86 -0.61 -15.55
C ALA A 155 -13.72 0.55 -16.04
N VAL A 156 -14.70 0.99 -15.24
CA VAL A 156 -15.57 2.13 -15.58
C VAL A 156 -14.74 3.42 -15.70
N VAL A 157 -13.90 3.74 -14.71
CA VAL A 157 -13.05 4.93 -14.74
C VAL A 157 -12.12 4.93 -15.95
N SER A 158 -11.51 3.78 -16.27
CA SER A 158 -10.62 3.63 -17.44
C SER A 158 -11.36 3.83 -18.75
N ALA A 159 -12.59 3.31 -18.87
CA ALA A 159 -13.42 3.53 -20.06
C ALA A 159 -13.80 5.01 -20.23
N VAL A 160 -14.17 5.69 -19.14
CA VAL A 160 -14.47 7.13 -19.16
C VAL A 160 -13.24 7.95 -19.55
N ARG A 161 -12.07 7.68 -18.93
CA ARG A 161 -10.80 8.37 -19.26
C ARG A 161 -10.43 8.17 -20.74
N SER A 162 -10.55 6.95 -21.25
CA SER A 162 -10.27 6.63 -22.67
C SER A 162 -11.23 7.36 -23.61
N SER A 163 -12.52 7.42 -23.26
CA SER A 163 -13.53 8.15 -24.05
C SER A 163 -13.24 9.64 -24.05
N ARG A 164 -12.93 10.24 -22.89
CA ARG A 164 -12.57 11.67 -22.82
C ARG A 164 -11.32 11.98 -23.65
N ALA A 165 -10.29 11.17 -23.56
CA ALA A 165 -9.08 11.34 -24.36
C ALA A 165 -9.36 11.24 -25.87
N ARG A 166 -10.23 10.29 -26.29
CA ARG A 166 -10.62 10.13 -27.70
C ARG A 166 -11.39 11.32 -28.25
N TYR A 167 -12.27 11.91 -27.46
CA TYR A 167 -13.09 13.05 -27.85
C TYR A 167 -12.51 14.41 -27.46
N ARG A 168 -11.31 14.45 -26.87
CA ARG A 168 -10.62 15.66 -26.41
C ARG A 168 -11.46 16.53 -25.43
N LEU A 169 -12.24 15.87 -24.54
CA LEU A 169 -13.06 16.49 -23.52
C LEU A 169 -12.31 16.67 -22.19
#